data_02bc6f105c8c209f2819a4526d0e0361
#
_entry.id   02bc6f105c8c209f2819a4526d0e0361
#
_cell.length_a   1.000
_cell.length_b   1.000
_cell.length_c   1.000
_cell.angle_alpha   90.00
_cell.angle_beta   90.00
_cell.angle_gamma   90.00
#
_symmetry.space_group_name_H-M   'P 1'
#
loop_
_entity.id
_entity.type
_entity.pdbx_description
1 polymer ?
#
loop_
_entity_poly.entity_id
_entity_poly.type
_entity_poly.pdbx_seq_one_letter_code
_entity_poly.pdbx_strand_id
1 'polypeptide(L)'
;IRQPRPDTSVGFDGGYDYIINGTTVDVKCLPRKGYMIGNYVHNLIAYQKNYDVDYYIFTSLCTSTNELEVCGVISKEDFYRTARFYKEGTTRYKGSTAFTLDAPLYELQQYRLHLLGNVEDDVDIYTRIR
;
A
#
# COMPACT_ATOMS: atom_id res chain seq x y z
N ILE A 1 -8.59 -1.10 16.99
CA ILE A 1 -8.90 -0.59 15.64
C ILE A 1 -10.38 -0.76 15.38
N ARG A 2 -11.00 0.32 15.04
CA ARG A 2 -12.41 0.30 14.69
C ARG A 2 -12.55 0.05 13.19
N GLN A 3 -13.14 -1.06 12.83
CA GLN A 3 -13.36 -1.38 11.43
C GLN A 3 -14.53 -0.56 10.88
N PRO A 4 -14.34 0.20 9.80
CA PRO A 4 -15.42 0.95 9.18
C PRO A 4 -16.38 0.01 8.47
N ARG A 5 -17.60 0.47 8.27
CA ARG A 5 -18.52 -0.23 7.39
C ARG A 5 -18.30 0.26 5.96
N PRO A 6 -18.14 -0.63 4.99
CA PRO A 6 -18.15 -0.21 3.60
C PRO A 6 -19.46 0.49 3.26
N ASP A 7 -19.36 1.56 2.50
CA ASP A 7 -20.54 2.25 2.00
C ASP A 7 -20.98 1.60 0.70
N THR A 8 -21.81 0.58 0.82
CA THR A 8 -22.29 -0.18 -0.33
C THR A 8 -23.28 0.60 -1.18
N SER A 9 -23.83 1.70 -0.66
CA SER A 9 -24.78 2.51 -1.44
C SER A 9 -24.13 3.24 -2.60
N VAL A 10 -22.82 3.51 -2.52
CA VAL A 10 -22.05 4.16 -3.59
C VAL A 10 -21.09 3.20 -4.30
N GLY A 11 -21.11 1.91 -3.96
CA GLY A 11 -20.31 0.88 -4.58
C GLY A 11 -18.86 0.80 -4.10
N PHE A 12 -18.41 1.68 -3.21
CA PHE A 12 -17.10 1.63 -2.57
C PHE A 12 -17.13 2.38 -1.24
N ASP A 13 -16.10 2.20 -0.43
CA ASP A 13 -16.06 2.64 0.95
C ASP A 13 -15.47 4.04 1.16
N GLY A 14 -15.52 4.90 0.15
CA GLY A 14 -14.98 6.26 0.22
C GLY A 14 -13.49 6.35 0.00
N GLY A 15 -12.84 5.24 -0.37
CA GLY A 15 -11.42 5.21 -0.70
C GLY A 15 -10.51 4.85 0.47
N TYR A 16 -11.06 4.53 1.64
CA TYR A 16 -10.30 4.08 2.79
C TYR A 16 -10.97 2.86 3.43
N ASP A 17 -10.18 2.05 4.16
CA ASP A 17 -10.67 0.85 4.83
C ASP A 17 -10.94 1.07 6.31
N TYR A 18 -10.16 1.93 6.96
CA TYR A 18 -10.23 2.14 8.41
C TYR A 18 -10.11 3.60 8.78
N ILE A 19 -10.76 3.96 9.89
CA ILE A 19 -10.56 5.23 10.55
C ILE A 19 -10.02 4.94 11.95
N ILE A 20 -8.84 5.50 12.27
CA ILE A 20 -8.19 5.32 13.56
C ILE A 20 -7.93 6.71 14.13
N ASN A 21 -8.66 7.09 15.20
CA ASN A 21 -8.58 8.41 15.81
C ASN A 21 -8.70 9.57 14.80
N GLY A 22 -9.64 9.45 13.86
CA GLY A 22 -9.86 10.48 12.85
C GLY A 22 -8.90 10.41 11.65
N THR A 23 -7.93 9.52 11.68
CA THR A 23 -6.99 9.31 10.59
C THR A 23 -7.47 8.19 9.69
N THR A 24 -7.54 8.44 8.39
CA THR A 24 -8.00 7.45 7.42
C THR A 24 -6.83 6.60 6.94
N VAL A 25 -7.06 5.30 6.88
CA VAL A 25 -6.05 4.31 6.49
C VAL A 25 -6.61 3.41 5.41
N ASP A 26 -5.84 3.22 4.34
CA ASP A 26 -6.17 2.30 3.26
C ASP A 26 -5.20 1.13 3.29
N VAL A 27 -5.73 -0.09 3.41
CA VAL A 27 -4.93 -1.31 3.45
C VAL A 27 -4.88 -1.93 2.07
N LYS A 28 -3.69 -2.10 1.55
CA LYS A 28 -3.45 -2.72 0.24
C LYS A 28 -2.84 -4.10 0.42
N CYS A 29 -3.32 -5.06 -0.34
CA CYS A 29 -2.81 -6.43 -0.30
C CYS A 29 -2.46 -6.90 -1.69
N LEU A 30 -1.28 -7.49 -1.83
CA LEU A 30 -0.86 -8.11 -3.08
C LEU A 30 -0.45 -9.55 -2.80
N PRO A 31 -1.05 -10.54 -3.48
CA PRO A 31 -0.62 -11.93 -3.35
C PRO A 31 0.73 -12.16 -4.04
N ARG A 32 1.59 -12.96 -3.40
CA ARG A 32 2.90 -13.36 -3.91
C ARG A 32 3.17 -14.80 -3.53
N LYS A 33 4.02 -15.49 -4.29
CA LYS A 33 4.36 -16.89 -3.99
C LYS A 33 5.23 -17.03 -2.75
N GLY A 34 6.13 -16.09 -2.52
CA GLY A 34 7.08 -16.12 -1.41
C GLY A 34 6.87 -14.98 -0.43
N TYR A 35 7.79 -14.88 0.52
CA TYR A 35 7.79 -13.80 1.49
C TYR A 35 8.37 -12.53 0.87
N MET A 36 8.02 -11.39 1.48
CA MET A 36 8.48 -10.09 1.04
C MET A 36 9.99 -9.95 1.26
N ILE A 37 10.67 -9.42 0.25
CA ILE A 37 12.08 -9.04 0.34
C ILE A 37 12.25 -7.57 -0.04
N GLY A 38 13.39 -6.97 0.38
CA GLY A 38 13.57 -5.52 0.31
C GLY A 38 13.51 -4.88 -1.07
N ASN A 39 13.83 -5.61 -2.13
CA ASN A 39 13.80 -5.10 -3.50
C ASN A 39 12.44 -5.27 -4.19
N TYR A 40 11.46 -5.84 -3.50
CA TYR A 40 10.11 -5.92 -4.03
C TYR A 40 9.46 -4.53 -4.03
N VAL A 41 8.43 -4.39 -4.84
CA VAL A 41 7.75 -3.10 -5.03
C VAL A 41 6.27 -3.20 -4.69
N HIS A 42 5.72 -2.07 -4.29
CA HIS A 42 4.30 -1.88 -4.07
C HIS A 42 3.79 -0.86 -5.07
N ASN A 43 2.68 -1.17 -5.72
CA ASN A 43 2.14 -0.35 -6.78
C ASN A 43 0.77 0.20 -6.41
N LEU A 44 0.53 1.47 -6.75
CA LEU A 44 -0.80 2.06 -6.70
C LEU A 44 -1.12 2.64 -8.06
N ILE A 45 -2.29 2.31 -8.59
CA ILE A 45 -2.80 2.93 -9.81
C ILE A 45 -2.98 4.42 -9.53
N ALA A 46 -2.64 5.27 -10.51
CA ALA A 46 -2.52 6.70 -10.27
C ALA A 46 -3.81 7.36 -9.76
N TYR A 47 -4.98 6.86 -10.14
CA TYR A 47 -6.24 7.45 -9.67
C TYR A 47 -6.43 7.33 -8.15
N GLN A 48 -5.74 6.40 -7.49
CA GLN A 48 -5.78 6.26 -6.02
C GLN A 48 -5.34 7.53 -5.31
N LYS A 49 -4.53 8.36 -5.96
CA LYS A 49 -4.08 9.63 -5.40
C LYS A 49 -5.24 10.60 -5.13
N ASN A 50 -6.35 10.43 -5.83
CA ASN A 50 -7.52 11.29 -5.70
C ASN A 50 -8.39 10.96 -4.48
N TYR A 51 -8.17 9.81 -3.83
CA TYR A 51 -8.92 9.43 -2.63
C TYR A 51 -8.32 10.10 -1.40
N ASP A 52 -9.21 10.47 -0.48
CA ASP A 52 -8.83 11.18 0.75
C ASP A 52 -8.43 10.17 1.81
N VAL A 53 -7.19 9.75 1.80
CA VAL A 53 -6.60 8.88 2.81
C VAL A 53 -5.35 9.53 3.39
N ASP A 54 -5.06 9.22 4.65
CA ASP A 54 -3.88 9.77 5.34
C ASP A 54 -2.69 8.81 5.27
N TYR A 55 -2.95 7.49 5.33
CA TYR A 55 -1.90 6.47 5.36
C TYR A 55 -2.27 5.28 4.51
N TYR A 56 -1.24 4.64 3.95
CA TYR A 56 -1.34 3.33 3.33
C TYR A 56 -0.63 2.30 4.21
N ILE A 57 -1.26 1.15 4.40
CA ILE A 57 -0.61 -0.03 4.96
C ILE A 57 -0.53 -1.06 3.85
N PHE A 58 0.68 -1.48 3.51
CA PHE A 58 0.89 -2.49 2.49
C PHE A 58 1.06 -3.86 3.13
N THR A 59 0.34 -4.83 2.59
CA THR A 59 0.39 -6.22 3.03
C THR A 59 0.67 -7.13 1.84
N SER A 60 1.20 -8.30 2.12
CA SER A 60 1.48 -9.32 1.11
C SER A 60 0.96 -10.66 1.59
N LEU A 61 0.17 -11.32 0.76
CA LEU A 61 -0.30 -12.67 1.05
C LEU A 61 0.66 -13.67 0.39
N CYS A 62 1.35 -14.45 1.22
CA CYS A 62 2.20 -15.54 0.72
C CYS A 62 1.30 -16.71 0.34
N THR A 63 1.13 -16.95 -0.96
CA THR A 63 0.18 -17.97 -1.44
C THR A 63 0.66 -19.39 -1.20
N SER A 64 1.97 -19.61 -1.04
CA SER A 64 2.51 -20.95 -0.76
C SER A 64 2.26 -21.40 0.67
N THR A 65 2.15 -20.47 1.62
CA THR A 65 1.93 -20.77 3.04
C THR A 65 0.60 -20.27 3.56
N ASN A 66 -0.10 -19.45 2.78
CA ASN A 66 -1.34 -18.77 3.17
C ASN A 66 -1.15 -17.83 4.37
N GLU A 67 0.04 -17.26 4.50
CA GLU A 67 0.37 -16.32 5.56
C GLU A 67 0.31 -14.88 5.03
N LEU A 68 -0.24 -13.98 5.85
CA LEU A 68 -0.29 -12.56 5.54
C LEU A 68 0.88 -11.85 6.22
N GLU A 69 1.65 -11.11 5.43
CA GLU A 69 2.71 -10.26 5.95
C GLU A 69 2.26 -8.80 5.93
N VAL A 70 2.47 -8.11 7.04
CA VAL A 70 2.32 -6.65 7.07
C VAL A 70 3.67 -6.08 6.66
N CYS A 71 3.72 -5.54 5.45
CA CYS A 71 4.97 -5.07 4.86
C CYS A 71 5.44 -3.74 5.42
N GLY A 72 4.50 -2.89 5.81
CA GLY A 72 4.82 -1.61 6.40
C GLY A 72 3.76 -0.56 6.14
N VAL A 73 4.00 0.63 6.66
CA VAL A 73 3.09 1.76 6.59
C VAL A 73 3.83 2.99 6.05
N ILE A 74 3.11 3.84 5.36
CA ILE A 74 3.64 5.11 4.85
C ILE A 74 2.50 6.12 4.74
N SER A 75 2.76 7.40 5.05
CA SER A 75 1.79 8.44 4.82
C SER A 75 1.56 8.63 3.32
N LYS A 76 0.37 9.07 2.95
CA LYS A 76 0.06 9.39 1.56
C LYS A 76 1.04 10.42 1.00
N GLU A 77 1.33 11.46 1.77
CA GLU A 77 2.27 12.50 1.35
C GLU A 77 3.64 11.91 1.04
N ASP A 78 4.19 11.10 1.93
CA ASP A 78 5.50 10.48 1.74
C ASP A 78 5.50 9.49 0.59
N PHE A 79 4.41 8.73 0.42
CA PHE A 79 4.29 7.80 -0.70
C PHE A 79 4.46 8.52 -2.03
N TYR A 80 3.66 9.56 -2.29
CA TYR A 80 3.69 10.26 -3.57
C TYR A 80 4.92 11.14 -3.75
N ARG A 81 5.58 11.52 -2.67
CA ARG A 81 6.85 12.23 -2.74
C ARG A 81 8.02 11.33 -3.14
N THR A 82 7.99 10.05 -2.76
CA THR A 82 9.11 9.13 -2.95
C THR A 82 8.86 8.06 -4.00
N ALA A 83 7.60 7.73 -4.31
CA ALA A 83 7.26 6.72 -5.30
C ALA A 83 7.62 7.20 -6.71
N ARG A 84 7.96 6.24 -7.58
CA ARG A 84 8.26 6.52 -8.97
C ARG A 84 7.00 6.40 -9.81
N PHE A 85 6.74 7.42 -10.62
CA PHE A 85 5.59 7.43 -11.51
C PHE A 85 5.94 6.82 -12.85
N TYR A 86 5.05 5.97 -13.36
CA TYR A 86 5.14 5.40 -14.72
C TYR A 86 3.83 5.68 -15.45
N LYS A 87 3.95 6.23 -16.64
CA LYS A 87 2.77 6.52 -17.47
C LYS A 87 2.20 5.25 -18.11
N GLU A 88 0.94 5.31 -18.50
CA GLU A 88 0.31 4.26 -19.32
C GLU A 88 1.15 3.99 -20.56
N GLY A 89 1.24 2.74 -20.97
CA GLY A 89 2.02 2.31 -22.12
C GLY A 89 3.50 2.05 -21.82
N THR A 90 3.95 2.32 -20.60
CA THR A 90 5.33 2.02 -20.19
C THR A 90 5.53 0.51 -20.13
N THR A 91 6.66 0.02 -20.68
CA THR A 91 7.04 -1.38 -20.56
C THR A 91 7.79 -1.58 -19.25
N ARG A 92 7.32 -2.56 -18.47
CA ARG A 92 7.95 -2.98 -17.21
C ARG A 92 8.27 -4.47 -17.31
N TYR A 93 9.04 -4.96 -16.35
CA TYR A 93 9.47 -6.35 -16.33
C TYR A 93 9.15 -7.00 -15.00
N LYS A 94 8.66 -8.24 -15.06
CA LYS A 94 8.55 -9.13 -13.90
C LYS A 94 9.50 -10.30 -14.16
N GLY A 95 10.68 -10.23 -13.52
CA GLY A 95 11.78 -11.11 -13.89
C GLY A 95 12.24 -10.80 -15.32
N SER A 96 12.21 -11.78 -16.19
CA SER A 96 12.54 -11.62 -17.62
C SER A 96 11.32 -11.35 -18.49
N THR A 97 10.10 -11.35 -17.91
CA THR A 97 8.86 -11.18 -18.67
C THR A 97 8.50 -9.70 -18.77
N ALA A 98 8.39 -9.22 -20.00
CA ALA A 98 7.97 -7.85 -20.28
C ALA A 98 6.44 -7.74 -20.24
N PHE A 99 5.93 -6.64 -19.74
CA PHE A 99 4.50 -6.30 -19.81
C PHE A 99 4.35 -4.80 -19.97
N THR A 100 3.22 -4.40 -20.54
CA THR A 100 2.91 -2.99 -20.79
C THR A 100 1.83 -2.54 -19.83
N LEU A 101 2.03 -1.36 -19.22
CA LEU A 101 1.07 -0.82 -18.26
C LEU A 101 -0.20 -0.38 -18.96
N ASP A 102 -1.34 -0.87 -18.46
CA ASP A 102 -2.67 -0.49 -18.94
C ASP A 102 -3.14 0.85 -18.38
N ALA A 103 -2.54 1.29 -17.30
CA ALA A 103 -2.88 2.53 -16.63
C ALA A 103 -1.64 3.14 -16.01
N PRO A 104 -1.61 4.45 -15.77
CA PRO A 104 -0.50 5.06 -15.04
C PRO A 104 -0.48 4.58 -13.60
N LEU A 105 0.73 4.37 -13.04
CA LEU A 105 0.89 3.91 -11.67
C LEU A 105 2.08 4.54 -10.97
N TYR A 106 2.06 4.42 -9.65
CA TYR A 106 3.18 4.75 -8.78
C TYR A 106 3.74 3.48 -8.18
N GLU A 107 5.08 3.42 -8.08
CA GLU A 107 5.80 2.25 -7.60
C GLU A 107 6.75 2.67 -6.47
N LEU A 108 6.70 1.93 -5.35
CA LEU A 108 7.54 2.19 -4.19
C LEU A 108 8.20 0.91 -3.73
N GLN A 109 9.51 0.96 -3.49
CA GLN A 109 10.25 -0.19 -3.00
C GLN A 109 9.92 -0.49 -1.54
N GLN A 110 9.92 -1.78 -1.19
CA GLN A 110 9.63 -2.26 0.16
C GLN A 110 10.50 -1.58 1.22
N TYR A 111 11.77 -1.36 0.94
CA TYR A 111 12.68 -0.81 1.94
C TYR A 111 12.37 0.64 2.34
N ARG A 112 11.48 1.31 1.61
CA ARG A 112 11.07 2.68 1.94
C ARG A 112 9.90 2.76 2.92
N LEU A 113 9.29 1.62 3.25
CA LEU A 113 8.20 1.57 4.21
C LEU A 113 8.72 1.56 5.64
N HIS A 114 7.92 2.12 6.54
CA HIS A 114 8.17 1.98 7.98
C HIS A 114 7.69 0.62 8.44
N LEU A 115 8.59 -0.17 9.02
CA LEU A 115 8.27 -1.51 9.48
C LEU A 115 7.59 -1.44 10.85
N LEU A 116 6.49 -2.18 11.00
CA LEU A 116 5.75 -2.21 12.26
C LEU A 116 6.41 -3.08 13.33
N GLY A 117 7.52 -3.72 13.04
CA GLY A 117 8.31 -4.47 14.03
C GLY A 117 9.43 -3.67 14.68
N ASN A 118 9.66 -2.44 14.24
CA ASN A 118 10.70 -1.57 14.80
C ASN A 118 10.11 -0.73 15.93
N VAL A 119 10.57 -0.95 17.14
CA VAL A 119 9.97 -0.39 18.36
C VAL A 119 9.84 1.14 18.32
N GLU A 120 10.88 1.84 17.90
CA GLU A 120 10.86 3.31 17.87
C GLU A 120 9.91 3.84 16.80
N ASP A 121 9.97 3.28 15.62
CA ASP A 121 9.08 3.67 14.53
C ASP A 121 7.64 3.31 14.83
N ASP A 122 7.41 2.16 15.47
CA ASP A 122 6.06 1.72 15.86
C ASP A 122 5.41 2.71 16.82
N VAL A 123 6.13 3.21 17.79
CA VAL A 123 5.61 4.18 18.76
C VAL A 123 5.14 5.44 18.05
N ASP A 124 5.96 5.97 17.15
CA ASP A 124 5.63 7.18 16.39
C ASP A 124 4.42 6.96 15.49
N ILE A 125 4.38 5.84 14.77
CA ILE A 125 3.29 5.50 13.87
C ILE A 125 2.00 5.33 14.64
N TYR A 126 2.01 4.59 15.74
CA TYR A 126 0.82 4.39 16.57
C TYR A 126 0.31 5.70 17.14
N THR A 127 1.18 6.61 17.50
CA THR A 127 0.81 7.95 17.97
C THR A 127 0.07 8.72 16.87
N ARG A 128 0.50 8.59 15.62
CA ARG A 128 -0.11 9.28 14.48
C ARG A 128 -1.41 8.65 14.02
N ILE A 129 -1.47 7.32 14.00
CA ILE A 129 -2.62 6.58 13.45
C ILE A 129 -3.71 6.41 14.51
N ARG A 130 -3.32 6.24 15.75
CA ARG A 130 -4.26 6.02 16.85
C ARG A 130 -4.67 7.33 17.50
#